data_8afd1858e57efc3419be058d735360ba
#
_entry.id   8afd1858e57efc3419be058d735360ba
#
_cell.length_a   1.000
_cell.length_b   1.000
_cell.length_c   1.000
_cell.angle_alpha   90.00
_cell.angle_beta   90.00
_cell.angle_gamma   90.00
#
_symmetry.space_group_name_H-M   'P 1'
#
loop_
_entity.id
_entity.type
_entity.pdbx_description
1 polymer ?
#
loop_
_entity_poly.entity_id
_entity_poly.type
_entity_poly.pdbx_seq_one_letter_code
_entity_poly.pdbx_strand_id
1 'polypeptide(L)'
;MKDQRSRAPASVDNIYRLDGRVPVGKAIPFGLQHVLAMFVANVTPVMLIASVAVYNGQAFTAIDTALLIQAAMLIAGIGTLIQLYPVWRIGSRLPVVMGLSFTFLSAMMTLAAKDYGLMIGAVIVGGC
;
A
#
# COMPACT_ATOMS: atom_id res chain seq x y z
N MET A 1 -32.96 -34.48 -5.38
CA MET A 1 -32.61 -33.50 -6.41
C MET A 1 -31.26 -32.91 -6.03
N LYS A 2 -30.17 -33.38 -6.65
CA LYS A 2 -28.80 -32.88 -6.42
C LYS A 2 -28.66 -31.55 -7.15
N ASP A 3 -28.44 -30.51 -6.39
CA ASP A 3 -28.14 -29.17 -6.89
C ASP A 3 -26.84 -29.20 -7.73
N GLN A 4 -27.00 -29.34 -9.02
CA GLN A 4 -25.97 -29.12 -10.01
C GLN A 4 -25.81 -27.61 -10.21
N ARG A 5 -25.29 -26.89 -9.21
CA ARG A 5 -24.71 -25.59 -9.47
C ARG A 5 -23.47 -25.82 -10.31
N SER A 6 -23.72 -25.80 -11.61
CA SER A 6 -22.77 -25.95 -12.68
C SER A 6 -21.48 -25.19 -12.36
N ARG A 7 -20.37 -25.91 -12.37
CA ARG A 7 -19.04 -25.35 -12.52
C ARG A 7 -18.99 -24.64 -13.87
N ALA A 8 -19.46 -23.38 -13.88
CA ALA A 8 -19.29 -22.57 -15.08
C ALA A 8 -17.77 -22.50 -15.36
N PRO A 9 -17.35 -22.76 -16.61
CA PRO A 9 -15.96 -22.62 -17.00
C PRO A 9 -15.51 -21.21 -16.63
N ALA A 10 -14.26 -21.06 -16.17
CA ALA A 10 -13.66 -19.79 -15.81
C ALA A 10 -13.63 -18.88 -17.05
N SER A 11 -14.74 -18.20 -17.31
CA SER A 11 -14.87 -17.22 -18.38
C SER A 11 -14.33 -15.89 -17.90
N VAL A 12 -13.90 -15.05 -18.82
CA VAL A 12 -13.38 -13.70 -18.54
C VAL A 12 -14.41 -12.86 -17.76
N ASP A 13 -15.70 -13.14 -17.91
CA ASP A 13 -16.80 -12.50 -17.19
C ASP A 13 -16.79 -12.72 -15.67
N ASN A 14 -16.18 -13.80 -15.19
CA ASN A 14 -16.03 -14.07 -13.75
C ASN A 14 -15.00 -13.15 -13.06
N ILE A 15 -14.10 -12.55 -13.80
CA ILE A 15 -13.06 -11.66 -13.28
C ILE A 15 -13.67 -10.31 -12.81
N TYR A 16 -14.79 -9.91 -13.41
CA TYR A 16 -15.49 -8.66 -13.10
C TYR A 16 -16.57 -8.82 -12.01
N ARG A 17 -16.79 -10.04 -11.51
CA ARG A 17 -17.72 -10.29 -10.41
C ARG A 17 -16.99 -10.34 -9.08
N LEU A 18 -17.48 -9.62 -8.07
CA LEU A 18 -16.94 -9.63 -6.70
C LEU A 18 -16.90 -11.03 -6.08
N ASP A 19 -17.84 -11.90 -6.45
CA ASP A 19 -17.92 -13.30 -5.99
C ASP A 19 -17.35 -14.31 -6.99
N GLY A 20 -16.71 -13.85 -8.06
CA GLY A 20 -16.14 -14.70 -9.11
C GLY A 20 -14.92 -15.47 -8.60
N ARG A 21 -14.94 -16.81 -8.73
CA ARG A 21 -13.79 -17.64 -8.41
C ARG A 21 -12.84 -17.70 -9.61
N VAL A 22 -11.68 -17.06 -9.46
CA VAL A 22 -10.60 -17.13 -10.44
C VAL A 22 -9.81 -18.43 -10.21
N PRO A 23 -9.48 -19.20 -11.26
CA PRO A 23 -8.63 -20.38 -11.12
C PRO A 23 -7.25 -19.97 -10.58
N VAL A 24 -6.75 -20.71 -9.60
CA VAL A 24 -5.51 -20.39 -8.86
C VAL A 24 -4.32 -20.15 -9.80
N GLY A 25 -4.23 -20.95 -10.90
CA GLY A 25 -3.16 -20.79 -11.88
C GLY A 25 -3.11 -19.43 -12.60
N LYS A 26 -4.27 -18.72 -12.71
CA LYS A 26 -4.33 -17.35 -13.24
C LYS A 26 -4.24 -16.30 -12.11
N ALA A 27 -4.72 -16.63 -10.92
CA ALA A 27 -4.69 -15.72 -9.78
C ALA A 27 -3.26 -15.43 -9.31
N ILE A 28 -2.36 -16.42 -9.32
CA ILE A 28 -0.97 -16.27 -8.88
C ILE A 28 -0.20 -15.23 -9.71
N PRO A 29 -0.13 -15.30 -11.05
CA PRO A 29 0.62 -14.30 -11.83
C PRO A 29 0.00 -12.90 -11.72
N PHE A 30 -1.32 -12.76 -11.70
CA PHE A 30 -1.97 -11.46 -11.50
C PHE A 30 -1.70 -10.89 -10.11
N GLY A 31 -1.74 -11.73 -9.07
CA GLY A 31 -1.40 -11.32 -7.71
C GLY A 31 0.05 -10.89 -7.59
N LEU A 32 0.98 -11.64 -8.18
CA LEU A 32 2.41 -11.31 -8.18
C LEU A 32 2.69 -9.99 -8.91
N GLN A 33 2.09 -9.79 -10.09
CA GLN A 33 2.19 -8.54 -10.83
C GLN A 33 1.69 -7.35 -9.99
N HIS A 34 0.57 -7.52 -9.29
CA HIS A 34 0.01 -6.48 -8.42
C HIS A 34 0.95 -6.15 -7.26
N VAL A 35 1.50 -7.17 -6.59
CA VAL A 35 2.46 -6.99 -5.49
C VAL A 35 3.73 -6.26 -5.98
N LEU A 36 4.27 -6.62 -7.13
CA LEU A 36 5.45 -5.95 -7.70
C LEU A 36 5.17 -4.48 -8.03
N ALA A 37 4.02 -4.19 -8.66
CA ALA A 37 3.62 -2.82 -8.97
C ALA A 37 3.47 -1.97 -7.70
N MET A 38 2.82 -2.50 -6.67
CA MET A 38 2.61 -1.80 -5.40
C MET A 38 3.89 -1.65 -4.59
N PHE A 39 4.82 -2.59 -4.69
CA PHE A 39 6.14 -2.48 -4.08
C PHE A 39 6.86 -1.24 -4.61
N VAL A 40 6.97 -1.09 -5.92
CA VAL A 40 7.61 0.07 -6.54
C VAL A 40 6.88 1.37 -6.18
N ALA A 41 5.56 1.38 -6.24
CA ALA A 41 4.74 2.54 -5.92
C ALA A 41 4.91 3.02 -4.46
N ASN A 42 5.13 2.11 -3.52
CA ASN A 42 5.35 2.46 -2.11
C ASN A 42 6.81 2.85 -1.81
N VAL A 43 7.78 2.18 -2.42
CA VAL A 43 9.20 2.44 -2.16
C VAL A 43 9.65 3.78 -2.74
N THR A 44 9.19 4.13 -3.93
CA THR A 44 9.62 5.36 -4.64
C THR A 44 9.39 6.63 -3.81
N PRO A 45 8.20 6.96 -3.28
CA PRO A 45 8.01 8.17 -2.49
C PRO A 45 8.80 8.16 -1.19
N VAL A 46 8.99 7.01 -0.55
CA VAL A 46 9.82 6.91 0.66
C VAL A 46 11.29 7.24 0.35
N MET A 47 11.83 6.71 -0.74
CA MET A 47 13.21 7.01 -1.16
C MET A 47 13.38 8.50 -1.50
N LEU A 48 12.40 9.11 -2.17
CA LEU A 48 12.44 10.54 -2.51
C LEU A 48 12.41 11.41 -1.24
N ILE A 49 11.56 11.10 -0.27
CA ILE A 49 11.52 11.81 1.01
C ILE A 49 12.84 11.61 1.77
N ALA A 50 13.32 10.38 1.86
CA ALA A 50 14.58 10.08 2.56
C ALA A 50 15.79 10.78 1.95
N SER A 51 15.80 11.00 0.62
CA SER A 51 16.92 11.70 -0.06
C SER A 51 17.07 13.17 0.34
N VAL A 52 16.00 13.79 0.83
CA VAL A 52 15.98 15.21 1.26
C VAL A 52 15.75 15.37 2.76
N ALA A 53 15.44 14.29 3.47
CA ALA A 53 15.12 14.34 4.89
C ALA A 53 16.33 14.68 5.75
N VAL A 54 16.12 15.60 6.68
CA VAL A 54 17.09 15.98 7.69
C VAL A 54 16.48 15.73 9.06
N TYR A 55 17.22 15.10 9.95
CA TYR A 55 16.83 14.88 11.34
C TYR A 55 17.93 15.37 12.28
N ASN A 56 17.58 16.27 13.19
CA ASN A 56 18.54 16.92 14.10
C ASN A 56 19.75 17.56 13.37
N GLY A 57 19.53 18.11 12.18
CA GLY A 57 20.60 18.75 11.39
C GLY A 57 21.50 17.78 10.63
N GLN A 58 21.19 16.48 10.63
CA GLN A 58 21.93 15.46 9.88
C GLN A 58 21.05 14.86 8.77
N ALA A 59 21.64 14.63 7.59
CA ALA A 59 20.99 13.93 6.50
C ALA A 59 20.80 12.45 6.87
N PHE A 60 19.74 11.84 6.35
CA PHE A 60 19.45 10.42 6.56
C PHE A 60 20.58 9.54 6.02
N THR A 61 20.95 8.55 6.81
CA THR A 61 21.89 7.51 6.40
C THR A 61 21.19 6.44 5.55
N ALA A 62 21.99 5.59 4.90
CA ALA A 62 21.43 4.43 4.18
C ALA A 62 20.64 3.49 5.10
N ILE A 63 21.05 3.38 6.37
CA ILE A 63 20.36 2.56 7.37
C ILE A 63 19.00 3.18 7.71
N ASP A 64 18.93 4.49 7.93
CA ASP A 64 17.67 5.18 8.23
C ASP A 64 16.68 5.06 7.07
N THR A 65 17.17 5.20 5.84
CA THR A 65 16.37 5.00 4.62
C THR A 65 15.83 3.58 4.52
N ALA A 66 16.65 2.57 4.82
CA ALA A 66 16.22 1.17 4.81
C ALA A 66 15.15 0.90 5.87
N LEU A 67 15.30 1.44 7.07
CA LEU A 67 14.31 1.34 8.15
C LEU A 67 12.98 2.00 7.78
N LEU A 68 13.03 3.17 7.13
CA LEU A 68 11.83 3.85 6.63
C LEU A 68 11.08 3.02 5.59
N ILE A 69 11.79 2.45 4.62
CA ILE A 69 11.20 1.59 3.60
C ILE A 69 10.56 0.37 4.26
N GLN A 70 11.26 -0.28 5.19
CA GLN A 70 10.74 -1.43 5.91
C GLN A 70 9.46 -1.09 6.69
N ALA A 71 9.46 0.01 7.44
CA ALA A 71 8.30 0.48 8.18
C ALA A 71 7.12 0.81 7.26
N ALA A 72 7.35 1.50 6.15
CA ALA A 72 6.33 1.84 5.17
C ALA A 72 5.69 0.58 4.56
N MET A 73 6.49 -0.43 4.22
CA MET A 73 5.99 -1.69 3.69
C MET A 73 5.17 -2.49 4.70
N LEU A 74 5.60 -2.52 5.97
CA LEU A 74 4.85 -3.18 7.05
C LEU A 74 3.49 -2.50 7.28
N ILE A 75 3.47 -1.17 7.36
CA ILE A 75 2.23 -0.41 7.58
C ILE A 75 1.29 -0.57 6.39
N ALA A 76 1.80 -0.49 5.15
CA ALA A 76 1.00 -0.71 3.95
C ALA A 76 0.40 -2.13 3.91
N GLY A 77 1.17 -3.15 4.31
CA GLY A 77 0.70 -4.52 4.41
C GLY A 77 -0.40 -4.70 5.46
N ILE A 78 -0.19 -4.18 6.66
CA ILE A 78 -1.20 -4.21 7.74
C ILE A 78 -2.46 -3.45 7.35
N GLY A 79 -2.31 -2.24 6.77
CA GLY A 79 -3.44 -1.45 6.30
C GLY A 79 -4.25 -2.17 5.22
N THR A 80 -3.59 -2.84 4.29
CA THR A 80 -4.23 -3.66 3.25
C THR A 80 -4.97 -4.85 3.84
N LEU A 81 -4.41 -5.53 4.84
CA LEU A 81 -5.08 -6.65 5.53
C LEU A 81 -6.35 -6.17 6.27
N ILE A 82 -6.29 -5.04 6.97
CA ILE A 82 -7.45 -4.46 7.64
C ILE A 82 -8.53 -4.06 6.63
N GLN A 83 -8.13 -3.54 5.47
CA GLN A 83 -9.04 -3.18 4.40
C GLN A 83 -9.74 -4.39 3.80
N LEU A 84 -9.00 -5.47 3.59
CA LEU A 84 -9.50 -6.72 3.01
C LEU A 84 -10.37 -7.52 3.99
N TYR A 85 -9.92 -7.61 5.25
CA TYR A 85 -10.63 -8.28 6.33
C TYR A 85 -11.19 -7.23 7.29
N PRO A 86 -12.45 -6.79 7.11
CA PRO A 86 -12.99 -5.74 7.96
C PRO A 86 -13.00 -6.17 9.41
N VAL A 87 -12.28 -5.43 10.23
CA VAL A 87 -12.28 -5.61 11.68
C VAL A 87 -13.38 -4.71 12.25
N TRP A 88 -14.44 -5.34 12.75
CA TRP A 88 -15.59 -4.71 13.40
C TRP A 88 -16.37 -3.73 12.50
N ARG A 89 -15.94 -2.47 12.33
CA ARG A 89 -16.62 -1.44 11.50
C ARG A 89 -15.66 -0.75 10.51
N ILE A 90 -14.39 -1.17 10.48
CA ILE A 90 -13.35 -0.61 9.63
C ILE A 90 -13.02 -1.63 8.53
N GLY A 91 -13.06 -1.19 7.29
CA GLY A 91 -12.76 -2.01 6.12
C GLY A 91 -13.93 -2.06 5.14
N SER A 92 -13.66 -1.88 3.86
CA SER A 92 -14.68 -1.80 2.80
C SER A 92 -14.98 -3.14 2.11
N ARG A 93 -14.27 -4.23 2.46
CA ARG A 93 -14.28 -5.52 1.75
C ARG A 93 -13.90 -5.41 0.26
N LEU A 94 -13.24 -4.33 -0.11
CA LEU A 94 -12.74 -4.16 -1.47
C LEU A 94 -11.25 -4.51 -1.51
N PRO A 95 -10.79 -5.21 -2.56
CA PRO A 95 -9.38 -5.55 -2.73
C PRO A 95 -8.58 -4.32 -3.19
N VAL A 96 -8.56 -3.28 -2.36
CA VAL A 96 -7.80 -2.06 -2.58
C VAL A 96 -6.55 -2.10 -1.73
N VAL A 97 -5.39 -1.98 -2.35
CA VAL A 97 -4.12 -1.93 -1.64
C VAL A 97 -3.87 -0.52 -1.14
N MET A 98 -3.60 -0.39 0.15
CA MET A 98 -3.24 0.89 0.76
C MET A 98 -1.79 1.23 0.42
N GLY A 99 -1.57 2.46 -0.02
CA GLY A 99 -0.23 2.94 -0.39
C GLY A 99 -0.08 4.43 -0.14
N LEU A 100 1.12 4.94 -0.39
CA LEU A 100 1.43 6.35 -0.24
C LEU A 100 0.86 7.17 -1.40
N SER A 101 0.35 8.37 -1.08
CA SER A 101 -0.18 9.30 -2.09
C SER A 101 0.93 10.20 -2.62
N PHE A 102 1.10 10.21 -3.95
CA PHE A 102 2.02 11.13 -4.62
C PHE A 102 1.57 12.59 -4.57
N THR A 103 0.28 12.84 -4.33
CA THR A 103 -0.28 14.20 -4.28
C THR A 103 0.39 15.06 -3.20
N PHE A 104 0.70 14.48 -2.05
CA PHE A 104 1.33 15.18 -0.94
C PHE A 104 2.86 15.11 -0.94
N LEU A 105 3.45 14.41 -1.91
CA LEU A 105 4.89 14.16 -1.93
C LEU A 105 5.71 15.45 -1.94
N SER A 106 5.35 16.43 -2.75
CA SER A 106 6.06 17.72 -2.83
C SER A 106 6.02 18.50 -1.51
N ALA A 107 4.87 18.53 -0.85
CA ALA A 107 4.73 19.16 0.46
C ALA A 107 5.55 18.42 1.54
N MET A 108 5.50 17.10 1.54
CA MET A 108 6.28 16.26 2.44
C MET A 108 7.79 16.45 2.26
N MET A 109 8.28 16.49 1.02
CA MET A 109 9.69 16.74 0.73
C MET A 109 10.16 18.11 1.23
N THR A 110 9.33 19.15 1.07
CA THR A 110 9.65 20.49 1.54
C THR A 110 9.77 20.55 3.06
N LEU A 111 8.90 19.83 3.77
CA LEU A 111 8.93 19.75 5.23
C LEU A 111 10.08 18.86 5.73
N ALA A 112 10.31 17.73 5.10
CA ALA A 112 11.36 16.78 5.45
C ALA A 112 12.78 17.41 5.27
N ALA A 113 12.94 18.27 4.28
CA ALA A 113 14.19 19.01 4.05
C ALA A 113 14.49 20.03 5.16
N LYS A 114 13.47 20.50 5.89
CA LYS A 114 13.66 21.38 7.05
C LYS A 114 13.92 20.57 8.33
N ASP A 115 13.02 19.67 8.64
CA ASP A 115 13.12 18.72 9.75
C ASP A 115 12.11 17.60 9.55
N TYR A 116 12.58 16.37 9.65
CA TYR A 116 11.74 15.16 9.55
C TYR A 116 10.68 15.11 10.67
N GLY A 117 11.02 15.58 11.87
CA GLY A 117 10.07 15.68 12.98
C GLY A 117 8.89 16.61 12.69
N LEU A 118 9.16 17.75 12.00
CA LEU A 118 8.13 18.69 11.56
C LEU A 118 7.20 18.06 10.52
N MET A 119 7.75 17.28 9.60
CA MET A 119 6.97 16.55 8.60
C MET A 119 6.01 15.54 9.27
N ILE A 120 6.50 14.75 10.21
CA ILE A 120 5.68 13.78 10.97
C ILE A 120 4.57 14.51 11.73
N GLY A 121 4.89 15.63 12.39
CA GLY A 121 3.89 16.44 13.09
C GLY A 121 2.79 16.96 12.16
N ALA A 122 3.16 17.45 10.97
CA ALA A 122 2.19 17.93 9.98
C ALA A 122 1.29 16.80 9.46
N VAL A 123 1.81 15.59 9.26
CA VAL A 123 1.03 14.42 8.82
C VAL A 123 0.02 13.98 9.90
N ILE A 124 0.43 13.98 11.17
CA ILE A 124 -0.47 13.63 12.28
C ILE A 124 -1.62 14.63 12.39
N VAL A 125 -1.32 15.93 12.34
CA VAL A 125 -2.33 17.00 12.43
C VAL A 125 -3.25 16.99 11.20
N GLY A 126 -2.71 16.75 10.01
CA GLY A 126 -3.48 16.71 8.76
C GLY A 126 -4.30 15.43 8.57
N GLY A 127 -4.00 14.36 9.32
CA GLY A 127 -4.72 13.08 9.27
C GLY A 127 -5.83 12.93 10.32
N CYS A 128 -5.96 13.87 11.25
CA CYS A 128 -7.05 13.95 12.21
C CYS A 128 -8.19 14.79 11.67
#